data_8fb09fe40ef1321b8d86a1dabfb4ca45
#
_entry.id   8fb09fe40ef1321b8d86a1dabfb4ca45
#
_cell.length_a   1.000
_cell.length_b   1.000
_cell.length_c   1.000
_cell.angle_alpha   90.00
_cell.angle_beta   90.00
_cell.angle_gamma   90.00
#
_symmetry.space_group_name_H-M   'P 1'
#
loop_
_entity.id
_entity.type
_entity.pdbx_description
1 polymer ?
#
loop_
_entity_poly.entity_id
_entity_poly.type
_entity_poly.pdbx_seq_one_letter_code
_entity_poly.pdbx_strand_id
1 'polypeptide(L)'
;MSSEVLDMLRNDEHYYGEYGRQFLSNSDIGALLNNPRQFHERKPETKPLIEGRFFHTALLEPNKLGEFMIVNCASRNTNIYKDAVAQSGQEILLLKNEADELLSLTQTMKQNLRFFESIYAPGNEYEKPGIQTIKGLQWKGKADIVMHSEGVLIDIKTSGRIDDFKWSARKYNYDSQCYLYQMIFGMPLVFYVIEKETHRLGIYTPSEDFLRSGELKVEQAVEVYNKYFSPESEDSIRNYYIEEVL
;
A
#
# COMPACT_ATOMS: atom_id res chain seq x y z
N MET A 1 -18.16 11.92 9.11
CA MET A 1 -17.19 12.63 8.25
C MET A 1 -17.89 13.03 6.96
N SER A 2 -17.61 14.18 6.34
CA SER A 2 -18.34 14.61 5.15
C SER A 2 -17.95 13.76 3.93
N SER A 3 -18.90 13.51 3.03
CA SER A 3 -18.65 12.83 1.73
C SER A 3 -17.57 13.54 0.92
N GLU A 4 -17.46 14.85 1.07
CA GLU A 4 -16.49 15.71 0.39
C GLU A 4 -15.02 15.33 0.64
N VAL A 5 -14.67 14.96 1.90
CA VAL A 5 -13.30 14.52 2.24
C VAL A 5 -12.97 13.19 1.54
N LEU A 6 -13.91 12.26 1.52
CA LEU A 6 -13.72 10.98 0.83
C LEU A 6 -13.62 11.16 -0.69
N ASP A 7 -14.40 12.09 -1.26
CA ASP A 7 -14.34 12.40 -2.69
C ASP A 7 -12.98 13.01 -3.07
N MET A 8 -12.43 13.88 -2.23
CA MET A 8 -11.07 14.40 -2.43
C MET A 8 -10.03 13.27 -2.40
N LEU A 9 -10.14 12.33 -1.48
CA LEU A 9 -9.20 11.21 -1.35
C LEU A 9 -9.33 10.12 -2.43
N ARG A 10 -10.35 10.17 -3.29
CA ARG A 10 -10.40 9.32 -4.49
C ARG A 10 -9.33 9.69 -5.50
N ASN A 11 -8.91 10.93 -5.52
CA ASN A 11 -7.82 11.39 -6.37
C ASN A 11 -6.47 11.03 -5.73
N ASP A 12 -5.62 10.33 -6.46
CA ASP A 12 -4.31 9.88 -5.98
C ASP A 12 -3.38 11.03 -5.63
N GLU A 13 -3.43 12.12 -6.38
CA GLU A 13 -2.65 13.32 -6.11
C GLU A 13 -3.01 13.94 -4.74
N HIS A 14 -4.31 13.93 -4.39
CA HIS A 14 -4.75 14.35 -3.07
C HIS A 14 -4.45 13.29 -2.00
N TYR A 15 -4.67 12.01 -2.30
CA TYR A 15 -4.47 10.93 -1.32
C TYR A 15 -3.02 10.83 -0.86
N TYR A 16 -2.06 10.86 -1.79
CA TYR A 16 -0.62 10.75 -1.51
C TYR A 16 0.05 12.11 -1.31
N GLY A 17 -0.60 13.21 -1.71
CA GLY A 17 -0.12 14.58 -1.62
C GLY A 17 -0.33 15.23 -0.24
N GLU A 18 -0.17 16.55 -0.22
CA GLU A 18 -0.24 17.36 0.99
C GLU A 18 -1.59 17.23 1.71
N TYR A 19 -2.70 17.20 0.94
CA TYR A 19 -4.03 17.03 1.51
C TYR A 19 -4.17 15.75 2.32
N GLY A 20 -3.68 14.64 1.80
CA GLY A 20 -3.76 13.35 2.46
C GLY A 20 -2.84 13.19 3.68
N ARG A 21 -1.77 14.00 3.76
CA ARG A 21 -0.81 13.94 4.89
C ARG A 21 -1.37 14.39 6.23
N GLN A 22 -2.52 15.05 6.26
CA GLN A 22 -3.22 15.36 7.50
C GLN A 22 -3.77 14.10 8.20
N PHE A 23 -3.83 12.97 7.51
CA PHE A 23 -4.29 11.69 8.03
C PHE A 23 -3.12 10.71 8.10
N LEU A 24 -3.01 9.97 9.19
CA LEU A 24 -2.10 8.84 9.28
C LEU A 24 -2.55 7.70 8.37
N SER A 25 -1.61 6.85 7.97
CA SER A 25 -1.85 5.68 7.13
C SER A 25 -0.95 4.52 7.54
N ASN A 26 -1.21 3.32 7.05
CA ASN A 26 -0.36 2.17 7.33
C ASN A 26 1.11 2.39 6.92
N SER A 27 1.38 3.22 5.91
CA SER A 27 2.75 3.53 5.49
C SER A 27 3.55 4.33 6.52
N ASP A 28 2.87 4.98 7.48
CA ASP A 28 3.50 5.77 8.54
C ASP A 28 3.97 4.90 9.70
N ILE A 29 3.36 3.70 9.88
CA ILE A 29 3.73 2.75 10.95
C ILE A 29 5.22 2.45 10.92
N GLY A 30 5.76 2.15 9.73
CA GLY A 30 7.18 1.81 9.60
C GLY A 30 8.12 2.94 10.02
N ALA A 31 7.78 4.20 9.71
CA ALA A 31 8.57 5.35 10.13
C ALA A 31 8.45 5.59 11.64
N LEU A 32 7.22 5.60 12.16
CA LEU A 32 6.98 5.84 13.59
C LEU A 32 7.64 4.80 14.48
N LEU A 33 7.66 3.51 14.09
CA LEU A 33 8.23 2.44 14.91
C LEU A 33 9.73 2.25 14.74
N ASN A 34 10.26 2.43 13.52
CA ASN A 34 11.68 2.13 13.27
C ASN A 34 12.58 3.36 13.34
N ASN A 35 12.12 4.50 12.84
CA ASN A 35 12.85 5.75 12.88
C ASN A 35 11.91 6.95 12.82
N PRO A 36 11.37 7.41 13.94
CA PRO A 36 10.43 8.53 13.99
C PRO A 36 10.96 9.84 13.38
N ARG A 37 12.28 10.01 13.32
CA ARG A 37 12.88 11.20 12.67
C ARG A 37 12.57 11.28 11.18
N GLN A 38 12.25 10.14 10.55
CA GLN A 38 11.86 10.06 9.13
C GLN A 38 10.35 10.19 8.90
N PHE A 39 9.57 10.36 9.95
CA PHE A 39 8.15 10.63 9.82
C PHE A 39 7.94 11.96 9.11
N HIS A 40 7.07 12.00 8.12
CA HIS A 40 6.84 13.10 7.18
C HIS A 40 7.95 13.36 6.15
N GLU A 41 9.08 12.64 6.17
CA GLU A 41 10.04 12.73 5.09
C GLU A 41 9.45 12.18 3.79
N ARG A 42 9.69 12.88 2.68
CA ARG A 42 9.32 12.37 1.36
C ARG A 42 10.20 11.16 1.04
N LYS A 43 9.59 10.00 0.88
CA LYS A 43 10.29 8.81 0.39
C LYS A 43 10.37 8.89 -1.15
N PRO A 44 11.56 8.64 -1.73
CA PRO A 44 11.68 8.58 -3.19
C PRO A 44 10.86 7.42 -3.74
N GLU A 45 10.40 7.57 -4.97
CA GLU A 45 9.73 6.48 -5.68
C GLU A 45 10.75 5.40 -6.03
N THR A 46 10.44 4.16 -5.69
CA THR A 46 11.31 3.00 -5.91
C THR A 46 10.72 2.06 -6.96
N LYS A 47 11.58 1.20 -7.54
CA LYS A 47 11.13 0.18 -8.49
C LYS A 47 9.96 -0.67 -7.95
N PRO A 48 10.00 -1.22 -6.73
CA PRO A 48 8.86 -1.98 -6.19
C PRO A 48 7.56 -1.17 -6.09
N LEU A 49 7.65 0.13 -5.79
CA LEU A 49 6.47 0.99 -5.67
C LEU A 49 5.81 1.25 -7.03
N ILE A 50 6.59 1.63 -8.06
CA ILE A 50 6.04 1.85 -9.40
C ILE A 50 5.54 0.55 -10.03
N GLU A 51 6.22 -0.58 -9.81
CA GLU A 51 5.76 -1.91 -10.24
C GLU A 51 4.43 -2.27 -9.58
N GLY A 52 4.30 -2.04 -8.26
CA GLY A 52 3.07 -2.28 -7.52
C GLY A 52 1.92 -1.44 -8.05
N ARG A 53 2.12 -0.12 -8.22
CA ARG A 53 1.08 0.76 -8.79
C ARG A 53 0.66 0.31 -10.19
N PHE A 54 1.62 0.02 -11.07
CA PHE A 54 1.31 -0.44 -12.42
C PHE A 54 0.50 -1.74 -12.42
N PHE A 55 0.89 -2.70 -11.56
CA PHE A 55 0.20 -3.98 -11.43
C PHE A 55 -1.25 -3.80 -10.94
N HIS A 56 -1.47 -3.01 -9.88
CA HIS A 56 -2.81 -2.69 -9.38
C HIS A 56 -3.64 -1.98 -10.45
N THR A 57 -3.09 -0.98 -11.12
CA THR A 57 -3.77 -0.26 -12.20
C THR A 57 -4.15 -1.20 -13.36
N ALA A 58 -3.24 -2.08 -13.78
CA ALA A 58 -3.51 -3.05 -14.84
C ALA A 58 -4.61 -4.05 -14.51
N LEU A 59 -4.76 -4.36 -13.23
CA LEU A 59 -5.77 -5.30 -12.76
C LEU A 59 -7.11 -4.63 -12.47
N LEU A 60 -7.12 -3.46 -11.83
CA LEU A 60 -8.31 -2.82 -11.26
C LEU A 60 -8.83 -1.63 -12.08
N GLU A 61 -7.92 -0.85 -12.70
CA GLU A 61 -8.24 0.37 -13.43
C GLU A 61 -7.52 0.43 -14.80
N PRO A 62 -7.67 -0.57 -15.69
CA PRO A 62 -6.85 -0.70 -16.90
C PRO A 62 -6.94 0.49 -17.86
N ASN A 63 -7.98 1.30 -17.78
CA ASN A 63 -8.14 2.54 -18.52
C ASN A 63 -7.11 3.62 -18.13
N LYS A 64 -6.49 3.53 -16.95
CA LYS A 64 -5.45 4.45 -16.48
C LYS A 64 -4.02 4.00 -16.84
N LEU A 65 -3.84 2.86 -17.48
CA LEU A 65 -2.49 2.37 -17.85
C LEU A 65 -1.71 3.36 -18.74
N GLY A 66 -2.41 4.16 -19.53
CA GLY A 66 -1.80 5.19 -20.37
C GLY A 66 -1.13 6.33 -19.59
N GLU A 67 -1.34 6.44 -18.30
CA GLU A 67 -0.69 7.42 -17.43
C GLU A 67 0.76 7.03 -17.07
N PHE A 68 1.11 5.76 -17.25
CA PHE A 68 2.47 5.27 -16.99
C PHE A 68 3.39 5.50 -18.18
N MET A 69 4.50 6.16 -17.93
CA MET A 69 5.56 6.28 -18.92
C MET A 69 6.44 5.02 -18.90
N ILE A 70 6.49 4.34 -20.05
CA ILE A 70 7.23 3.09 -20.23
C ILE A 70 8.35 3.32 -21.22
N VAL A 71 9.59 2.97 -20.83
CA VAL A 71 10.79 3.18 -21.67
C VAL A 71 11.23 1.87 -22.30
N ASN A 72 11.30 1.85 -23.63
CA ASN A 72 11.80 0.69 -24.37
C ASN A 72 13.32 0.74 -24.49
N CYS A 73 14.02 0.25 -23.48
CA CYS A 73 15.48 0.12 -23.48
C CYS A 73 15.92 -1.07 -22.60
N ALA A 74 17.16 -1.49 -22.74
CA ALA A 74 17.69 -2.68 -22.08
C ALA A 74 17.89 -2.52 -20.57
N SER A 75 18.18 -1.31 -20.10
CA SER A 75 18.41 -1.05 -18.66
C SER A 75 18.32 0.44 -18.32
N ARG A 76 18.19 0.73 -17.02
CA ARG A 76 18.20 2.10 -16.48
C ARG A 76 19.51 2.84 -16.62
N ASN A 77 20.60 2.14 -17.01
CA ASN A 77 21.91 2.75 -17.21
C ASN A 77 22.09 3.37 -18.62
N THR A 78 21.16 3.12 -19.55
CA THR A 78 21.22 3.64 -20.91
C THR A 78 20.93 5.14 -20.97
N ASN A 79 21.49 5.84 -21.97
CA ASN A 79 21.17 7.26 -22.19
C ASN A 79 19.68 7.45 -22.50
N ILE A 80 19.08 6.55 -23.29
CA ILE A 80 17.64 6.57 -23.59
C ILE A 80 16.80 6.65 -22.31
N TYR A 81 17.14 5.84 -21.29
CA TYR A 81 16.41 5.87 -20.03
C TYR A 81 16.64 7.17 -19.26
N LYS A 82 17.90 7.59 -19.15
CA LYS A 82 18.27 8.82 -18.41
C LYS A 82 17.61 10.06 -19.01
N ASP A 83 17.59 10.15 -20.34
CA ASP A 83 16.95 11.24 -21.07
C ASP A 83 15.42 11.23 -20.86
N ALA A 84 14.79 10.03 -20.86
CA ALA A 84 13.37 9.88 -20.58
C ALA A 84 13.00 10.32 -19.16
N VAL A 85 13.79 9.92 -18.14
CA VAL A 85 13.61 10.38 -16.76
C VAL A 85 13.75 11.90 -16.65
N ALA A 86 14.79 12.48 -17.26
CA ALA A 86 15.02 13.91 -17.22
C ALA A 86 13.86 14.71 -17.88
N GLN A 87 13.26 14.18 -18.94
CA GLN A 87 12.14 14.80 -19.65
C GLN A 87 10.81 14.65 -18.90
N SER A 88 10.61 13.51 -18.22
CA SER A 88 9.36 13.23 -17.51
C SER A 88 9.20 13.98 -16.19
N GLY A 89 10.30 14.39 -15.57
CA GLY A 89 10.31 14.91 -14.20
C GLY A 89 9.99 13.86 -13.12
N GLN A 90 9.87 12.58 -13.50
CA GLN A 90 9.65 11.47 -12.55
C GLN A 90 10.99 10.93 -12.05
N GLU A 91 11.00 10.36 -10.84
CA GLU A 91 12.22 9.82 -10.22
C GLU A 91 12.63 8.48 -10.84
N ILE A 92 11.64 7.70 -11.28
CA ILE A 92 11.84 6.38 -11.89
C ILE A 92 10.73 6.09 -12.90
N LEU A 93 11.10 5.39 -13.98
CA LEU A 93 10.18 4.94 -15.01
C LEU A 93 10.21 3.42 -15.14
N LEU A 94 9.13 2.82 -15.64
CA LEU A 94 9.10 1.40 -15.97
C LEU A 94 9.86 1.11 -17.25
N LEU A 95 10.60 0.01 -17.26
CA LEU A 95 11.12 -0.56 -18.48
C LEU A 95 10.02 -1.38 -19.18
N LYS A 96 10.09 -1.47 -20.52
CA LYS A 96 9.12 -2.21 -21.32
C LYS A 96 9.00 -3.68 -20.88
N ASN A 97 10.14 -4.35 -20.65
CA ASN A 97 10.15 -5.73 -20.18
C ASN A 97 9.51 -5.89 -18.79
N GLU A 98 9.71 -4.92 -17.88
CA GLU A 98 9.07 -4.94 -16.56
C GLU A 98 7.55 -4.77 -16.66
N ALA A 99 7.09 -3.85 -17.51
CA ALA A 99 5.66 -3.67 -17.76
C ALA A 99 5.02 -4.93 -18.38
N ASP A 100 5.70 -5.57 -19.35
CA ASP A 100 5.23 -6.81 -19.99
C ASP A 100 5.14 -7.96 -18.98
N GLU A 101 6.11 -8.08 -18.08
CA GLU A 101 6.10 -9.06 -17.00
C GLU A 101 4.92 -8.85 -16.05
N LEU A 102 4.68 -7.60 -15.62
CA LEU A 102 3.54 -7.25 -14.76
C LEU A 102 2.20 -7.51 -15.45
N LEU A 103 2.08 -7.22 -16.74
CA LEU A 103 0.89 -7.57 -17.51
C LEU A 103 0.68 -9.09 -17.61
N SER A 104 1.74 -9.87 -17.71
CA SER A 104 1.66 -11.34 -17.67
C SER A 104 1.13 -11.85 -16.32
N LEU A 105 1.56 -11.23 -15.20
CA LEU A 105 1.02 -11.54 -13.86
C LEU A 105 -0.49 -11.24 -13.79
N THR A 106 -0.94 -10.08 -14.30
CA THR A 106 -2.37 -9.76 -14.31
C THR A 106 -3.16 -10.78 -15.13
N GLN A 107 -2.62 -11.23 -16.25
CA GLN A 107 -3.26 -12.24 -17.08
C GLN A 107 -3.40 -13.58 -16.34
N THR A 108 -2.37 -13.98 -15.60
CA THR A 108 -2.42 -15.21 -14.77
C THR A 108 -3.54 -15.12 -13.73
N MET A 109 -3.67 -13.99 -13.01
CA MET A 109 -4.76 -13.80 -12.07
C MET A 109 -6.14 -13.85 -12.75
N LYS A 110 -6.28 -13.21 -13.90
CA LYS A 110 -7.53 -13.20 -14.68
C LYS A 110 -7.93 -14.57 -15.24
N GLN A 111 -6.96 -15.43 -15.52
CA GLN A 111 -7.21 -16.79 -16.02
C GLN A 111 -7.62 -17.77 -14.90
N ASN A 112 -7.31 -17.48 -13.66
CA ASN A 112 -7.76 -18.30 -12.53
C ASN A 112 -9.20 -17.93 -12.16
N LEU A 113 -10.11 -18.88 -12.28
CA LEU A 113 -11.55 -18.64 -12.10
C LEU A 113 -11.88 -18.04 -10.73
N ARG A 114 -11.30 -18.58 -9.64
CA ARG A 114 -11.55 -18.08 -8.28
C ARG A 114 -11.10 -16.61 -8.11
N PHE A 115 -9.92 -16.27 -8.64
CA PHE A 115 -9.40 -14.91 -8.59
C PHE A 115 -10.26 -13.98 -9.45
N PHE A 116 -10.58 -14.39 -10.67
CA PHE A 116 -11.39 -13.60 -11.57
C PHE A 116 -12.78 -13.29 -10.99
N GLU A 117 -13.49 -14.30 -10.51
CA GLU A 117 -14.83 -14.14 -9.92
C GLU A 117 -14.82 -13.23 -8.69
N SER A 118 -13.78 -13.33 -7.84
CA SER A 118 -13.67 -12.46 -6.66
C SER A 118 -13.28 -11.03 -7.04
N ILE A 119 -12.27 -10.85 -7.91
CA ILE A 119 -11.78 -9.51 -8.30
C ILE A 119 -12.84 -8.74 -9.06
N TYR A 120 -13.61 -9.41 -9.95
CA TYR A 120 -14.57 -8.77 -10.83
C TYR A 120 -16.03 -9.08 -10.45
N ALA A 121 -16.30 -9.44 -9.19
CA ALA A 121 -17.66 -9.66 -8.72
C ALA A 121 -18.55 -8.41 -8.94
N PRO A 122 -19.79 -8.59 -9.40
CA PRO A 122 -20.71 -7.46 -9.55
C PRO A 122 -20.90 -6.70 -8.23
N GLY A 123 -20.80 -5.37 -8.30
CA GLY A 123 -20.95 -4.50 -7.13
C GLY A 123 -19.66 -4.28 -6.33
N ASN A 124 -18.53 -4.83 -6.76
CA ASN A 124 -17.24 -4.46 -6.18
C ASN A 124 -16.95 -2.98 -6.37
N GLU A 125 -16.36 -2.35 -5.35
CA GLU A 125 -15.77 -1.03 -5.46
C GLU A 125 -14.25 -1.17 -5.45
N TYR A 126 -13.57 -0.39 -6.32
CA TYR A 126 -12.11 -0.42 -6.45
C TYR A 126 -11.49 0.87 -5.93
N GLU A 127 -10.26 0.77 -5.42
CA GLU A 127 -9.47 1.91 -4.93
C GLU A 127 -10.29 2.83 -4.01
N LYS A 128 -11.09 2.20 -3.12
CA LYS A 128 -12.02 2.91 -2.26
C LYS A 128 -11.30 3.55 -1.08
N PRO A 129 -11.29 4.89 -0.94
CA PRO A 129 -10.76 5.54 0.24
C PRO A 129 -11.71 5.39 1.43
N GLY A 130 -11.13 5.35 2.61
CA GLY A 130 -11.84 5.39 3.87
C GLY A 130 -11.04 6.16 4.92
N ILE A 131 -11.74 6.70 5.91
CA ILE A 131 -11.14 7.38 7.06
C ILE A 131 -11.90 6.95 8.31
N GLN A 132 -11.15 6.74 9.40
CA GLN A 132 -11.71 6.47 10.71
C GLN A 132 -10.82 7.04 11.81
N THR A 133 -11.44 7.46 12.91
CA THR A 133 -10.70 7.79 14.13
C THR A 133 -10.39 6.50 14.89
N ILE A 134 -9.11 6.18 15.01
CA ILE A 134 -8.63 4.97 15.69
C ILE A 134 -7.62 5.40 16.75
N LYS A 135 -7.84 4.97 18.02
CA LYS A 135 -6.96 5.35 19.13
C LYS A 135 -6.75 6.89 19.26
N GLY A 136 -7.80 7.68 18.98
CA GLY A 136 -7.78 9.15 19.06
C GLY A 136 -7.20 9.90 17.87
N LEU A 137 -6.59 9.23 16.90
CA LEU A 137 -6.01 9.83 15.69
C LEU A 137 -6.82 9.47 14.44
N GLN A 138 -6.78 10.33 13.42
CA GLN A 138 -7.44 10.08 12.15
C GLN A 138 -6.54 9.28 11.22
N TRP A 139 -7.03 8.12 10.78
CA TRP A 139 -6.35 7.21 9.87
C TRP A 139 -7.10 7.11 8.56
N LYS A 140 -6.36 7.14 7.45
CA LYS A 140 -6.88 6.83 6.12
C LYS A 140 -6.42 5.49 5.63
N GLY A 141 -7.22 4.85 4.80
CA GLY A 141 -6.89 3.67 4.01
C GLY A 141 -7.51 3.77 2.62
N LYS A 142 -6.93 3.07 1.65
CA LYS A 142 -7.51 2.91 0.32
C LYS A 142 -7.55 1.41 0.04
N ALA A 143 -8.76 0.84 0.06
CA ALA A 143 -8.95 -0.58 -0.18
C ALA A 143 -8.88 -0.87 -1.68
N ASP A 144 -8.03 -1.82 -2.09
CA ASP A 144 -7.91 -2.22 -3.49
C ASP A 144 -9.26 -2.69 -4.03
N ILE A 145 -9.96 -3.57 -3.30
CA ILE A 145 -11.29 -4.05 -3.64
C ILE A 145 -12.15 -4.16 -2.37
N VAL A 146 -13.34 -3.59 -2.42
CA VAL A 146 -14.41 -3.83 -1.45
C VAL A 146 -15.40 -4.81 -2.09
N MET A 147 -15.39 -6.06 -1.64
CA MET A 147 -16.28 -7.11 -2.14
C MET A 147 -17.51 -7.21 -1.25
N HIS A 148 -18.56 -6.47 -1.61
CA HIS A 148 -19.78 -6.37 -0.82
C HIS A 148 -20.55 -7.70 -0.72
N SER A 149 -20.50 -8.53 -1.76
CA SER A 149 -21.21 -9.82 -1.79
C SER A 149 -20.75 -10.80 -0.71
N GLU A 150 -19.48 -10.76 -0.33
CA GLU A 150 -18.90 -11.60 0.72
C GLU A 150 -18.56 -10.81 2.00
N GLY A 151 -18.70 -9.48 2.00
CA GLY A 151 -18.40 -8.62 3.14
C GLY A 151 -16.92 -8.61 3.51
N VAL A 152 -16.03 -8.65 2.52
CA VAL A 152 -14.57 -8.69 2.71
C VAL A 152 -13.86 -7.61 1.89
N LEU A 153 -12.69 -7.22 2.35
CA LEU A 153 -11.73 -6.46 1.56
C LEU A 153 -10.73 -7.42 0.94
N ILE A 154 -10.39 -7.19 -0.32
CA ILE A 154 -9.30 -7.91 -0.98
C ILE A 154 -8.17 -6.92 -1.22
N ASP A 155 -6.98 -7.27 -0.76
CA ASP A 155 -5.76 -6.52 -1.00
C ASP A 155 -4.82 -7.37 -1.87
N ILE A 156 -4.37 -6.81 -2.97
CA ILE A 156 -3.62 -7.53 -3.99
C ILE A 156 -2.12 -7.29 -3.78
N LYS A 157 -1.35 -8.36 -3.75
CA LYS A 157 0.09 -8.28 -3.53
C LYS A 157 0.87 -9.09 -4.56
N THR A 158 2.00 -8.54 -4.99
CA THR A 158 3.05 -9.34 -5.64
C THR A 158 4.07 -9.80 -4.60
N SER A 159 4.60 -11.00 -4.75
CA SER A 159 5.63 -11.55 -3.86
C SER A 159 6.82 -12.06 -4.67
N GLY A 160 8.03 -11.94 -4.14
CA GLY A 160 9.19 -12.59 -4.72
C GLY A 160 9.15 -14.11 -4.52
N ARG A 161 8.70 -14.55 -3.33
CA ARG A 161 8.49 -15.98 -2.99
C ARG A 161 7.21 -16.12 -2.18
N ILE A 162 6.25 -16.86 -2.69
CA ILE A 162 4.95 -17.03 -2.05
C ILE A 162 5.04 -17.83 -0.75
N ASP A 163 5.98 -18.77 -0.67
CA ASP A 163 6.21 -19.57 0.53
C ASP A 163 6.68 -18.74 1.73
N ASP A 164 7.36 -17.62 1.47
CA ASP A 164 7.86 -16.68 2.48
C ASP A 164 6.85 -15.55 2.80
N PHE A 165 5.69 -15.51 2.12
CA PHE A 165 4.73 -14.41 2.24
C PHE A 165 4.28 -14.17 3.68
N LYS A 166 4.00 -15.21 4.45
CA LYS A 166 3.57 -15.10 5.85
C LYS A 166 4.61 -14.40 6.76
N TRP A 167 5.89 -14.49 6.42
CA TRP A 167 6.98 -13.81 7.14
C TRP A 167 7.15 -12.38 6.65
N SER A 168 7.14 -12.20 5.33
CA SER A 168 7.26 -10.88 4.71
C SER A 168 6.07 -9.98 5.04
N ALA A 169 4.87 -10.53 5.20
CA ALA A 169 3.68 -9.80 5.60
C ALA A 169 3.84 -9.07 6.94
N ARG A 170 4.45 -9.72 7.96
CA ARG A 170 4.75 -9.06 9.24
C ARG A 170 5.86 -8.01 9.11
N LYS A 171 6.88 -8.31 8.30
CA LYS A 171 8.00 -7.39 8.04
C LYS A 171 7.55 -6.09 7.35
N TYR A 172 6.57 -6.18 6.46
CA TYR A 172 6.04 -5.04 5.72
C TYR A 172 4.80 -4.40 6.36
N ASN A 173 4.51 -4.72 7.63
CA ASN A 173 3.40 -4.16 8.39
C ASN A 173 2.02 -4.41 7.74
N TYR A 174 1.83 -5.59 7.11
CA TYR A 174 0.52 -6.00 6.60
C TYR A 174 -0.44 -6.38 7.74
N ASP A 175 0.08 -6.74 8.90
CA ASP A 175 -0.69 -6.96 10.12
C ASP A 175 -1.38 -5.66 10.59
N SER A 176 -0.65 -4.56 10.67
CA SER A 176 -1.25 -3.26 10.99
C SER A 176 -2.18 -2.76 9.88
N GLN A 177 -1.89 -3.05 8.61
CA GLN A 177 -2.81 -2.78 7.50
C GLN A 177 -4.15 -3.50 7.70
N CYS A 178 -4.12 -4.79 8.04
CA CYS A 178 -5.34 -5.56 8.29
C CYS A 178 -6.18 -4.96 9.43
N TYR A 179 -5.54 -4.63 10.55
CA TYR A 179 -6.22 -4.02 11.69
C TYR A 179 -6.84 -2.66 11.30
N LEU A 180 -6.04 -1.75 10.72
CA LEU A 180 -6.53 -0.44 10.31
C LEU A 180 -7.68 -0.53 9.30
N TYR A 181 -7.55 -1.38 8.29
CA TYR A 181 -8.57 -1.51 7.25
C TYR A 181 -9.86 -2.12 7.80
N GLN A 182 -9.77 -3.11 8.70
CA GLN A 182 -10.94 -3.64 9.38
C GLN A 182 -11.65 -2.54 10.21
N MET A 183 -10.90 -1.68 10.88
CA MET A 183 -11.48 -0.56 11.63
C MET A 183 -12.07 0.53 10.71
N ILE A 184 -11.44 0.82 9.59
CA ILE A 184 -11.89 1.86 8.65
C ILE A 184 -13.13 1.43 7.88
N PHE A 185 -13.18 0.19 7.39
CA PHE A 185 -14.23 -0.28 6.48
C PHE A 185 -15.25 -1.21 7.14
N GLY A 186 -15.00 -1.67 8.37
CA GLY A 186 -15.88 -2.61 9.08
C GLY A 186 -15.91 -4.02 8.47
N MET A 187 -14.91 -4.39 7.67
CA MET A 187 -14.82 -5.66 6.95
C MET A 187 -13.44 -6.29 7.13
N PRO A 188 -13.32 -7.62 7.26
CA PRO A 188 -12.03 -8.29 7.28
C PRO A 188 -11.31 -8.16 5.94
N LEU A 189 -9.96 -8.11 6.00
CA LEU A 189 -9.11 -8.03 4.81
C LEU A 189 -8.49 -9.39 4.52
N VAL A 190 -8.44 -9.77 3.24
CA VAL A 190 -7.82 -10.99 2.72
C VAL A 190 -6.79 -10.60 1.66
N PHE A 191 -5.62 -11.24 1.67
CA PHE A 191 -4.60 -11.00 0.65
C PHE A 191 -4.73 -11.97 -0.51
N TYR A 192 -4.78 -11.43 -1.72
CA TYR A 192 -4.65 -12.16 -2.98
C TYR A 192 -3.24 -11.92 -3.53
N VAL A 193 -2.44 -12.98 -3.56
CA VAL A 193 -0.99 -12.87 -3.80
C VAL A 193 -0.61 -13.61 -5.05
N ILE A 194 0.29 -13.01 -5.85
CA ILE A 194 0.95 -13.67 -6.99
C ILE A 194 2.47 -13.59 -6.84
N GLU A 195 3.13 -14.73 -7.05
CA GLU A 195 4.58 -14.82 -7.10
C GLU A 195 5.10 -14.35 -8.45
N LYS A 196 6.10 -13.46 -8.44
CA LYS A 196 6.58 -12.82 -9.66
C LYS A 196 7.25 -13.78 -10.65
N GLU A 197 8.04 -14.74 -10.16
CA GLU A 197 8.83 -15.64 -11.01
C GLU A 197 8.03 -16.83 -11.51
N THR A 198 7.27 -17.46 -10.63
CA THR A 198 6.59 -18.74 -10.93
C THR A 198 5.11 -18.58 -11.25
N HIS A 199 4.56 -17.38 -11.08
CA HIS A 199 3.15 -17.07 -11.22
C HIS A 199 2.22 -17.88 -10.31
N ARG A 200 2.75 -18.46 -9.22
CA ARG A 200 1.94 -19.16 -8.23
C ARG A 200 1.00 -18.18 -7.54
N LEU A 201 -0.24 -18.61 -7.33
CA LEU A 201 -1.28 -17.83 -6.70
C LEU A 201 -1.53 -18.30 -5.26
N GLY A 202 -1.84 -17.40 -4.36
CA GLY A 202 -2.20 -17.69 -2.98
C GLY A 202 -3.25 -16.75 -2.44
N ILE A 203 -4.11 -17.27 -1.56
CA ILE A 203 -5.06 -16.49 -0.78
C ILE A 203 -4.67 -16.65 0.69
N TYR A 204 -4.48 -15.52 1.38
CA TYR A 204 -4.06 -15.52 2.78
C TYR A 204 -5.07 -14.77 3.62
N THR A 205 -5.68 -15.46 4.56
CA THR A 205 -6.61 -14.88 5.53
C THR A 205 -5.86 -14.60 6.83
N PRO A 206 -5.88 -13.37 7.34
CA PRO A 206 -5.26 -13.04 8.61
C PRO A 206 -5.84 -13.86 9.77
N SER A 207 -4.98 -14.36 10.65
CA SER A 207 -5.39 -14.96 11.91
C SER A 207 -5.67 -13.89 12.96
N GLU A 208 -6.34 -14.26 14.06
CA GLU A 208 -6.54 -13.37 15.21
C GLU A 208 -5.22 -12.85 15.79
N ASP A 209 -4.18 -13.70 15.86
CA ASP A 209 -2.84 -13.29 16.31
C ASP A 209 -2.19 -12.30 15.35
N PHE A 210 -2.44 -12.43 14.06
CA PHE A 210 -1.95 -11.47 13.07
C PHE A 210 -2.63 -10.10 13.24
N LEU A 211 -3.93 -10.08 13.42
CA LEU A 211 -4.70 -8.85 13.70
C LEU A 211 -4.26 -8.20 15.02
N ARG A 212 -4.09 -9.00 16.07
CA ARG A 212 -3.62 -8.51 17.38
C ARG A 212 -2.20 -7.90 17.27
N SER A 213 -1.31 -8.53 16.53
CA SER A 213 0.03 -7.97 16.25
C SER A 213 -0.08 -6.60 15.57
N GLY A 214 -1.01 -6.47 14.61
CA GLY A 214 -1.28 -5.21 13.92
C GLY A 214 -1.85 -4.15 14.85
N GLU A 215 -2.77 -4.49 15.73
CA GLU A 215 -3.31 -3.58 16.75
C GLU A 215 -2.21 -3.02 17.65
N LEU A 216 -1.33 -3.89 18.18
CA LEU A 216 -0.21 -3.47 19.02
C LEU A 216 0.75 -2.52 18.29
N LYS A 217 1.03 -2.76 17.02
CA LYS A 217 1.85 -1.83 16.22
C LYS A 217 1.19 -0.46 16.06
N VAL A 218 -0.13 -0.43 15.86
CA VAL A 218 -0.88 0.83 15.77
C VAL A 218 -0.87 1.56 17.12
N GLU A 219 -1.04 0.87 18.23
CA GLU A 219 -0.95 1.46 19.57
C GLU A 219 0.42 2.10 19.81
N GLN A 220 1.50 1.35 19.56
CA GLN A 220 2.86 1.86 19.67
C GLN A 220 3.12 3.07 18.76
N ALA A 221 2.63 3.03 17.53
CA ALA A 221 2.77 4.16 16.60
C ALA A 221 2.01 5.40 17.09
N VAL A 222 0.83 5.23 17.69
CA VAL A 222 0.06 6.32 18.32
C VAL A 222 0.81 6.91 19.51
N GLU A 223 1.41 6.08 20.35
CA GLU A 223 2.23 6.54 21.49
C GLU A 223 3.41 7.40 21.00
N VAL A 224 4.14 6.93 19.97
CA VAL A 224 5.25 7.68 19.38
C VAL A 224 4.77 8.98 18.74
N TYR A 225 3.64 8.94 18.02
CA TYR A 225 3.06 10.14 17.42
C TYR A 225 2.68 11.17 18.49
N ASN A 226 1.97 10.75 19.52
CA ASN A 226 1.56 11.64 20.61
C ASN A 226 2.76 12.23 21.36
N LYS A 227 3.80 11.45 21.56
CA LYS A 227 5.01 11.90 22.25
C LYS A 227 5.77 12.99 21.49
N TYR A 228 5.85 12.93 20.15
CA TYR A 228 6.75 13.76 19.36
C TYR A 228 6.07 14.69 18.33
N PHE A 229 4.85 14.39 17.90
CA PHE A 229 4.25 15.03 16.73
C PHE A 229 2.86 15.62 16.96
N SER A 230 2.20 15.29 18.07
CA SER A 230 0.90 15.87 18.39
C SER A 230 1.03 17.36 18.73
N PRO A 231 -0.01 18.18 18.54
CA PRO A 231 -0.01 19.58 18.99
C PRO A 231 0.24 19.75 20.48
N GLU A 232 -0.06 18.72 21.27
CA GLU A 232 0.08 18.69 22.74
C GLU A 232 1.39 18.02 23.19
N SER A 233 2.29 17.71 22.23
CA SER A 233 3.56 17.06 22.51
C SER A 233 4.46 17.90 23.42
N GLU A 234 4.89 17.34 24.52
CA GLU A 234 5.83 17.96 25.46
C GLU A 234 7.29 17.69 25.09
N ASP A 235 7.55 16.78 24.14
CA ASP A 235 8.89 16.36 23.76
C ASP A 235 9.20 16.68 22.28
N SER A 236 10.45 16.89 21.99
CA SER A 236 10.92 17.16 20.62
C SER A 236 11.49 15.90 20.00
N ILE A 237 11.18 15.66 18.72
CA ILE A 237 11.77 14.55 17.94
C ILE A 237 13.32 14.60 17.94
N ARG A 238 13.94 15.77 18.22
CA ARG A 238 15.39 15.91 18.36
C ARG A 238 15.94 15.13 19.55
N ASN A 239 15.10 14.89 20.57
CA ASN A 239 15.45 14.15 21.78
C ASN A 239 15.24 12.63 21.61
N TYR A 240 14.79 12.17 20.44
CA TYR A 240 14.62 10.72 20.19
C TYR A 240 15.96 9.99 20.23
N TYR A 241 16.03 8.92 21.01
CA TYR A 241 17.13 7.97 21.09
C TYR A 241 16.58 6.55 21.25
N ILE A 242 17.39 5.57 20.92
CA ILE A 242 17.09 4.15 21.11
C ILE A 242 17.78 3.68 22.39
N GLU A 243 17.06 3.01 23.26
CA GLU A 243 17.58 2.37 24.47
C GLU A 243 17.16 0.89 24.44
N GLU A 244 18.14 0.01 24.33
CA GLU A 244 17.92 -1.43 24.23
C GLU A 244 18.95 -2.15 25.13
N VAL A 245 18.57 -3.32 25.65
CA VAL A 245 19.48 -4.24 26.34
C VAL A 245 19.93 -5.29 25.33
N LEU A 246 21.26 -5.42 25.16
CA LEU A 246 21.87 -6.40 24.26
C LEU A 246 21.99 -7.78 24.90
#